data_b61968757ecb684e496d487843454837
#
_entry.id   b61968757ecb684e496d487843454837
#
_cell.length_a   1.000
_cell.length_b   1.000
_cell.length_c   1.000
_cell.angle_alpha   90.00
_cell.angle_beta   90.00
_cell.angle_gamma   90.00
#
_symmetry.space_group_name_H-M   'P 1'
#
loop_
_entity.id
_entity.type
_entity.pdbx_description
1 polymer ?
#
loop_
_entity_poly.entity_id
_entity_poly.type
_entity_poly.pdbx_seq_one_letter_code
_entity_poly.pdbx_strand_id
1 'polypeptide(L)'
;MKKKRFLSLLLTIVMLVSTLAMSGCGTQNQSANGNYDGELVYDHSMELQYAKLFSVDYYKGGYKLITITNRDEDTAIVSKQSKLLLVPEGMSTPSGIDSDTVVLNAPVTNMLVSSTPVTSLMNASNCLSGISQVTYDKKSWYIDAVKQAFDDGKLTYVGDYKAPDYETIIAGAPTLAIFSTMLTSVPDVAEKLKELGINYILDQSTYEDHPLGRVEWAKLYAALCDKEESATQMYNAQAAYVDTLSLIHISEPTRLD
;
A
#
# COMPACT_ATOMS: atom_id res chain seq x y z
N MET A 1 50.06 -11.85 58.83
CA MET A 1 50.15 -11.01 57.60
C MET A 1 49.63 -11.73 56.34
N LYS A 2 49.76 -13.04 56.19
CA LYS A 2 49.29 -13.76 54.96
C LYS A 2 47.77 -13.80 54.72
N LYS A 3 46.96 -13.87 55.76
CA LYS A 3 45.47 -13.92 55.63
C LYS A 3 44.86 -12.60 55.12
N LYS A 4 45.44 -11.43 55.46
CA LYS A 4 44.91 -10.12 54.93
C LYS A 4 45.24 -9.90 53.46
N ARG A 5 46.33 -10.40 52.95
CA ARG A 5 46.69 -10.34 51.53
C ARG A 5 45.83 -11.26 50.67
N PHE A 6 45.43 -12.43 51.20
CA PHE A 6 44.54 -13.35 50.53
C PHE A 6 43.10 -12.81 50.39
N LEU A 7 42.62 -12.16 51.43
CA LEU A 7 41.28 -11.51 51.44
C LEU A 7 41.22 -10.31 50.47
N SER A 8 42.31 -9.53 50.37
CA SER A 8 42.43 -8.41 49.42
C SER A 8 42.48 -8.88 47.98
N LEU A 9 43.19 -10.00 47.70
CA LEU A 9 43.25 -10.61 46.35
C LEU A 9 41.90 -11.21 45.93
N LEU A 10 41.15 -11.80 46.87
CA LEU A 10 39.80 -12.33 46.59
C LEU A 10 38.79 -11.19 46.29
N LEU A 11 38.88 -10.05 46.97
CA LEU A 11 38.02 -8.90 46.73
C LEU A 11 38.29 -8.22 45.39
N THR A 12 39.56 -8.17 44.93
CA THR A 12 39.88 -7.64 43.61
C THR A 12 39.45 -8.54 42.46
N ILE A 13 39.46 -9.88 42.64
CA ILE A 13 38.99 -10.82 41.65
C ILE A 13 37.46 -10.73 41.52
N VAL A 14 36.73 -10.57 42.63
CA VAL A 14 35.28 -10.39 42.59
C VAL A 14 34.87 -9.08 41.91
N MET A 15 35.60 -7.99 42.10
CA MET A 15 35.36 -6.73 41.35
C MET A 15 35.73 -6.80 39.87
N LEU A 16 36.73 -7.61 39.46
CA LEU A 16 37.06 -7.78 38.04
C LEU A 16 36.05 -8.67 37.29
N VAL A 17 35.39 -9.62 37.97
CA VAL A 17 34.37 -10.47 37.34
C VAL A 17 33.05 -9.73 37.17
N SER A 18 32.75 -8.73 38.00
CA SER A 18 31.53 -7.93 37.88
C SER A 18 31.58 -6.89 36.74
N THR A 19 32.77 -6.57 36.19
CA THR A 19 32.86 -5.63 35.06
C THR A 19 32.87 -6.31 33.69
N LEU A 20 32.94 -7.64 33.62
CA LEU A 20 32.85 -8.40 32.36
C LEU A 20 31.43 -8.88 32.02
N ALA A 21 30.47 -8.64 32.90
CA ALA A 21 29.07 -9.08 32.68
C ALA A 21 28.16 -8.02 32.01
N MET A 22 28.72 -6.89 31.55
CA MET A 22 27.95 -5.82 30.90
C MET A 22 28.27 -5.63 29.40
N SER A 23 28.82 -6.61 28.72
CA SER A 23 28.96 -6.63 27.26
C SER A 23 28.19 -7.79 26.66
N GLY A 24 26.99 -8.06 27.19
CA GLY A 24 25.98 -8.85 26.54
C GLY A 24 25.23 -7.94 25.57
N CYS A 25 25.61 -7.97 24.29
CA CYS A 25 24.75 -7.50 23.21
C CYS A 25 23.51 -8.43 23.19
N GLY A 26 22.56 -8.15 24.05
CA GLY A 26 21.23 -8.73 23.98
C GLY A 26 20.55 -8.09 22.78
N THR A 27 20.37 -8.85 21.72
CA THR A 27 19.32 -8.58 20.74
C THR A 27 18.01 -8.55 21.55
N GLN A 28 17.60 -7.37 21.98
CA GLN A 28 16.26 -7.16 22.45
C GLN A 28 15.37 -7.34 21.23
N ASN A 29 14.69 -8.49 21.16
CA ASN A 29 13.38 -8.55 20.52
C ASN A 29 12.53 -7.51 21.27
N GLN A 30 12.50 -6.29 20.76
CA GLN A 30 11.49 -5.31 21.15
C GLN A 30 10.17 -5.90 20.65
N SER A 31 9.43 -6.49 21.57
CA SER A 31 8.00 -6.65 21.41
C SER A 31 7.44 -5.27 21.05
N ALA A 32 6.80 -5.19 19.89
CA ALA A 32 6.19 -3.98 19.34
C ALA A 32 4.96 -3.59 20.19
N ASN A 33 5.21 -3.01 21.36
CA ASN A 33 4.24 -2.31 22.19
C ASN A 33 4.89 -0.97 22.60
N GLY A 34 5.16 -0.11 21.63
CA GLY A 34 5.72 1.19 21.87
C GLY A 34 4.90 2.24 21.14
N ASN A 35 4.27 3.15 21.90
CA ASN A 35 3.87 4.43 21.36
C ASN A 35 5.08 5.04 20.64
N TYR A 36 5.01 5.15 19.33
CA TYR A 36 6.01 5.86 18.54
C TYR A 36 5.62 7.34 18.56
N ASP A 37 6.15 8.09 19.54
CA ASP A 37 5.92 9.55 19.68
C ASP A 37 6.90 10.39 18.83
N GLY A 38 7.65 9.75 17.92
CA GLY A 38 8.71 10.38 17.13
C GLY A 38 8.30 10.76 15.71
N GLU A 39 9.18 11.52 15.05
CA GLU A 39 9.10 11.77 13.61
C GLU A 39 9.38 10.49 12.82
N LEU A 40 8.79 10.39 11.62
CA LEU A 40 9.04 9.27 10.71
C LEU A 40 10.52 9.21 10.32
N VAL A 41 11.18 8.10 10.58
CA VAL A 41 12.57 7.85 10.19
C VAL A 41 12.59 7.03 8.91
N TYR A 42 12.97 7.65 7.80
CA TYR A 42 13.06 7.01 6.48
C TYR A 42 13.96 5.78 6.51
N ASP A 43 13.57 4.74 5.78
CA ASP A 43 14.33 3.51 5.62
C ASP A 43 14.73 3.30 4.16
N HIS A 44 13.77 3.10 3.27
CA HIS A 44 13.97 2.93 1.83
C HIS A 44 12.68 3.26 1.06
N SER A 45 12.79 3.33 -0.27
CA SER A 45 11.64 3.46 -1.15
C SER A 45 11.40 2.17 -1.94
N MET A 46 10.17 1.96 -2.36
CA MET A 46 9.81 0.88 -3.28
C MET A 46 10.52 1.06 -4.62
N GLU A 47 11.17 0.01 -5.11
CA GLU A 47 11.78 0.03 -6.44
C GLU A 47 10.71 -0.07 -7.53
N LEU A 48 10.67 0.97 -8.38
CA LEU A 48 9.79 1.05 -9.54
C LEU A 48 10.63 1.14 -10.82
N GLN A 49 10.26 0.39 -11.84
CA GLN A 49 10.99 0.35 -13.11
C GLN A 49 10.40 1.32 -14.14
N TYR A 50 9.09 1.39 -14.24
CA TYR A 50 8.38 2.15 -15.28
C TYR A 50 7.33 3.11 -14.72
N ALA A 51 6.71 2.80 -13.59
CA ALA A 51 5.72 3.68 -12.99
C ALA A 51 6.37 4.96 -12.44
N LYS A 52 5.74 6.10 -12.70
CA LYS A 52 6.24 7.43 -12.33
C LYS A 52 5.23 8.25 -11.53
N LEU A 53 3.98 7.81 -11.51
CA LEU A 53 2.90 8.59 -10.93
C LEU A 53 2.57 8.21 -9.49
N PHE A 54 3.35 7.29 -8.90
CA PHE A 54 3.30 7.04 -7.46
C PHE A 54 4.68 6.74 -6.88
N SER A 55 4.80 6.85 -5.58
CA SER A 55 5.90 6.31 -4.77
C SER A 55 5.36 5.67 -3.50
N VAL A 56 6.14 4.75 -2.94
CA VAL A 56 5.92 4.17 -1.62
C VAL A 56 7.23 4.26 -0.86
N ASP A 57 7.24 5.06 0.20
CA ASP A 57 8.38 5.23 1.08
C ASP A 57 8.14 4.48 2.38
N TYR A 58 9.11 3.65 2.77
CA TYR A 58 9.08 2.85 3.97
C TYR A 58 9.85 3.56 5.08
N TYR A 59 9.31 3.48 6.29
CA TYR A 59 9.90 4.10 7.47
C TYR A 59 10.10 3.07 8.58
N LYS A 60 11.03 3.34 9.49
CA LYS A 60 11.28 2.49 10.65
C LYS A 60 9.99 2.29 11.45
N GLY A 61 9.81 1.06 11.95
CA GLY A 61 8.57 0.68 12.62
C GLY A 61 7.47 0.15 11.69
N GLY A 62 7.75 0.05 10.36
CA GLY A 62 6.85 -0.53 9.37
C GLY A 62 5.83 0.46 8.77
N TYR A 63 5.96 1.76 9.05
CA TYR A 63 5.11 2.77 8.41
C TYR A 63 5.41 2.87 6.92
N LYS A 64 4.38 3.21 6.13
CA LYS A 64 4.49 3.42 4.69
C LYS A 64 3.82 4.74 4.32
N LEU A 65 4.50 5.57 3.56
CA LEU A 65 3.92 6.77 2.96
C LEU A 65 3.76 6.53 1.46
N ILE A 66 2.53 6.49 1.01
CA ILE A 66 2.19 6.40 -0.41
C ILE A 66 1.91 7.81 -0.90
N THR A 67 2.56 8.21 -1.98
CA THR A 67 2.31 9.47 -2.67
C THR A 67 1.87 9.17 -4.10
N ILE A 68 0.72 9.71 -4.51
CA ILE A 68 0.18 9.59 -5.87
C ILE A 68 0.21 10.96 -6.51
N THR A 69 0.83 11.09 -7.68
CA THR A 69 0.84 12.32 -8.48
C THR A 69 -0.37 12.30 -9.41
N ASN A 70 -1.30 13.23 -9.21
CA ASN A 70 -2.47 13.38 -10.04
C ASN A 70 -2.14 14.23 -11.27
N ARG A 71 -2.29 13.66 -12.48
CA ARG A 71 -1.96 14.35 -13.74
C ARG A 71 -3.05 15.27 -14.25
N ASP A 72 -4.30 15.07 -13.83
CA ASP A 72 -5.41 15.91 -14.24
C ASP A 72 -5.26 17.30 -13.65
N GLU A 73 -5.36 18.30 -14.52
CA GLU A 73 -5.28 19.71 -14.17
C GLU A 73 -6.52 20.18 -13.38
N ASP A 74 -7.57 19.37 -13.33
CA ASP A 74 -8.78 19.67 -12.59
C ASP A 74 -8.62 19.39 -11.10
N THR A 75 -7.86 20.29 -10.47
CA THR A 75 -7.53 20.24 -9.04
C THR A 75 -8.72 20.52 -8.10
N ALA A 76 -9.92 20.74 -8.64
CA ALA A 76 -11.12 20.96 -7.84
C ALA A 76 -11.53 19.72 -7.04
N ILE A 77 -11.26 18.51 -7.59
CA ILE A 77 -11.67 17.22 -7.00
C ILE A 77 -10.57 16.63 -6.14
N VAL A 78 -9.32 16.66 -6.62
CA VAL A 78 -8.14 16.13 -5.91
C VAL A 78 -7.01 17.14 -5.91
N SER A 79 -6.16 17.11 -4.89
CA SER A 79 -4.90 17.86 -4.88
C SER A 79 -3.91 17.29 -5.91
N LYS A 80 -2.89 18.08 -6.28
CA LYS A 80 -1.82 17.61 -7.20
C LYS A 80 -1.16 16.31 -6.74
N GLN A 81 -1.12 16.10 -5.44
CA GLN A 81 -0.66 14.87 -4.82
C GLN A 81 -1.67 14.39 -3.80
N SER A 82 -1.96 13.09 -3.83
CA SER A 82 -2.69 12.41 -2.77
C SER A 82 -1.69 11.64 -1.92
N LYS A 83 -1.72 11.85 -0.61
CA LYS A 83 -0.81 11.19 0.34
C LYS A 83 -1.58 10.29 1.28
N LEU A 84 -1.11 9.05 1.44
CA LEU A 84 -1.66 8.08 2.38
C LEU A 84 -0.53 7.62 3.31
N LEU A 85 -0.71 7.81 4.61
CA LEU A 85 0.17 7.23 5.62
C LEU A 85 -0.46 5.94 6.15
N LEU A 86 0.21 4.83 5.95
CA LEU A 86 -0.18 3.54 6.51
C LEU A 86 0.51 3.35 7.86
N VAL A 87 -0.30 3.22 8.90
CA VAL A 87 0.15 2.99 10.28
C VAL A 87 0.03 1.50 10.58
N PRO A 88 1.11 0.82 10.95
CA PRO A 88 1.07 -0.60 11.31
C PRO A 88 0.14 -0.88 12.49
N GLU A 89 -0.41 -2.10 12.53
CA GLU A 89 -1.25 -2.53 13.63
C GLU A 89 -0.53 -2.39 14.99
N GLY A 90 -1.22 -1.80 15.95
CA GLY A 90 -0.68 -1.57 17.29
C GLY A 90 0.26 -0.37 17.44
N MET A 91 0.51 0.36 16.34
CA MET A 91 1.32 1.58 16.36
C MET A 91 0.43 2.82 16.42
N SER A 92 0.96 3.92 16.98
CA SER A 92 0.29 5.24 16.97
C SER A 92 0.66 6.04 15.74
N THR A 93 -0.20 6.99 15.35
CA THR A 93 0.12 7.96 14.29
C THR A 93 1.30 8.82 14.72
N PRO A 94 2.37 8.93 13.90
CA PRO A 94 3.51 9.79 14.20
C PRO A 94 3.12 11.27 14.28
N SER A 95 3.92 12.06 14.99
CA SER A 95 3.79 13.50 15.00
C SER A 95 4.32 14.14 13.70
N GLY A 96 3.86 15.36 13.39
CA GLY A 96 4.38 16.12 12.25
C GLY A 96 3.89 15.66 10.88
N ILE A 97 2.82 14.87 10.81
CA ILE A 97 2.19 14.47 9.54
C ILE A 97 1.43 15.67 8.94
N ASP A 98 1.62 15.90 7.65
CA ASP A 98 0.92 16.93 6.91
C ASP A 98 -0.60 16.74 7.03
N SER A 99 -1.33 17.82 7.24
CA SER A 99 -2.79 17.79 7.45
C SER A 99 -3.59 17.29 6.24
N ASP A 100 -3.00 17.28 5.06
CA ASP A 100 -3.59 16.77 3.81
C ASP A 100 -3.29 15.27 3.59
N THR A 101 -2.56 14.63 4.50
CA THR A 101 -2.25 13.20 4.45
C THR A 101 -3.38 12.40 5.09
N VAL A 102 -3.95 11.47 4.34
CA VAL A 102 -4.93 10.52 4.86
C VAL A 102 -4.20 9.44 5.65
N VAL A 103 -4.55 9.28 6.92
CA VAL A 103 -3.96 8.27 7.80
C VAL A 103 -4.86 7.04 7.85
N LEU A 104 -4.29 5.87 7.55
CA LEU A 104 -5.00 4.59 7.51
C LEU A 104 -4.23 3.54 8.31
N ASN A 105 -4.95 2.61 8.93
CA ASN A 105 -4.32 1.45 9.57
C ASN A 105 -3.98 0.39 8.51
N ALA A 106 -2.77 -0.17 8.58
CA ALA A 106 -2.34 -1.28 7.73
C ALA A 106 -2.60 -2.64 8.42
N PRO A 107 -2.94 -3.69 7.65
CA PRO A 107 -3.32 -3.64 6.25
C PRO A 107 -4.66 -2.95 6.02
N VAL A 108 -4.79 -2.20 4.92
CA VAL A 108 -6.06 -1.56 4.56
C VAL A 108 -7.02 -2.61 4.07
N THR A 109 -8.14 -2.70 4.73
CA THR A 109 -9.25 -3.60 4.41
C THR A 109 -10.53 -2.79 4.21
N ASN A 110 -11.57 -3.44 3.74
CA ASN A 110 -12.88 -2.80 3.56
C ASN A 110 -12.82 -1.59 2.60
N MET A 111 -12.22 -1.80 1.43
CA MET A 111 -12.13 -0.76 0.39
C MET A 111 -13.32 -0.79 -0.55
N LEU A 112 -13.75 0.41 -0.99
CA LEU A 112 -14.61 0.58 -2.16
C LEU A 112 -13.73 0.75 -3.39
N VAL A 113 -13.91 -0.09 -4.43
CA VAL A 113 -13.15 0.03 -5.67
C VAL A 113 -14.06 0.26 -6.86
N SER A 114 -13.93 1.43 -7.47
CA SER A 114 -14.69 1.86 -8.64
C SER A 114 -13.83 1.84 -9.91
N SER A 115 -13.11 0.73 -10.12
CA SER A 115 -12.23 0.55 -11.28
C SER A 115 -12.00 -0.95 -11.53
N THR A 116 -12.37 -1.44 -12.72
CA THR A 116 -12.12 -2.83 -13.10
C THR A 116 -10.64 -3.15 -13.27
N PRO A 117 -9.79 -2.27 -13.83
CA PRO A 117 -8.34 -2.48 -13.84
C PRO A 117 -7.73 -2.61 -12.45
N VAL A 118 -8.10 -1.74 -11.51
CA VAL A 118 -7.64 -1.80 -10.12
C VAL A 118 -8.02 -3.14 -9.48
N THR A 119 -9.30 -3.54 -9.61
CA THR A 119 -9.76 -4.83 -9.07
C THR A 119 -9.01 -6.01 -9.68
N SER A 120 -8.69 -5.95 -11.00
CA SER A 120 -7.89 -6.98 -11.67
C SER A 120 -6.47 -7.07 -11.12
N LEU A 121 -5.79 -5.93 -10.94
CA LEU A 121 -4.45 -5.87 -10.36
C LEU A 121 -4.45 -6.33 -8.90
N MET A 122 -5.43 -5.93 -8.11
CA MET A 122 -5.59 -6.39 -6.73
C MET A 122 -5.82 -7.89 -6.64
N ASN A 123 -6.65 -8.45 -7.53
CA ASN A 123 -6.85 -9.90 -7.61
C ASN A 123 -5.55 -10.62 -7.97
N ALA A 124 -4.81 -10.14 -8.98
CA ALA A 124 -3.54 -10.73 -9.40
C ALA A 124 -2.44 -10.66 -8.33
N SER A 125 -2.56 -9.71 -7.39
CA SER A 125 -1.61 -9.50 -6.28
C SER A 125 -2.08 -10.11 -4.95
N ASN A 126 -3.10 -10.98 -4.97
CA ASN A 126 -3.70 -11.57 -3.77
C ASN A 126 -4.31 -10.54 -2.78
N CYS A 127 -4.77 -9.40 -3.29
CA CYS A 127 -5.36 -8.30 -2.51
C CYS A 127 -6.88 -8.20 -2.62
N LEU A 128 -7.54 -9.13 -3.34
CA LEU A 128 -8.99 -9.09 -3.58
C LEU A 128 -9.79 -9.04 -2.27
N SER A 129 -9.32 -9.72 -1.23
CA SER A 129 -9.97 -9.72 0.10
C SER A 129 -9.99 -8.36 0.81
N GLY A 130 -9.19 -7.40 0.34
CA GLY A 130 -9.22 -6.02 0.83
C GLY A 130 -10.40 -5.21 0.30
N ILE A 131 -11.09 -5.70 -0.74
CA ILE A 131 -12.23 -5.03 -1.38
C ILE A 131 -13.53 -5.58 -0.77
N SER A 132 -14.42 -4.68 -0.38
CA SER A 132 -15.76 -5.03 0.13
C SER A 132 -16.90 -4.45 -0.71
N GLN A 133 -16.62 -3.35 -1.43
CA GLN A 133 -17.62 -2.64 -2.21
C GLN A 133 -17.11 -2.32 -3.61
N VAL A 134 -17.96 -2.43 -4.61
CA VAL A 134 -17.63 -2.14 -6.02
C VAL A 134 -18.79 -1.45 -6.73
N THR A 135 -18.47 -0.65 -7.77
CA THR A 135 -19.46 0.08 -8.57
C THR A 135 -19.87 -0.65 -9.87
N TYR A 136 -19.48 -1.89 -10.01
CA TYR A 136 -19.89 -2.76 -11.11
C TYR A 136 -20.65 -3.97 -10.57
N ASP A 137 -21.78 -4.29 -11.17
CA ASP A 137 -22.58 -5.43 -10.75
C ASP A 137 -21.89 -6.76 -11.10
N LYS A 138 -22.34 -7.86 -10.48
CA LYS A 138 -21.76 -9.20 -10.69
C LYS A 138 -21.69 -9.61 -12.18
N LYS A 139 -22.66 -9.19 -12.99
CA LYS A 139 -22.76 -9.59 -14.41
C LYS A 139 -21.67 -8.93 -15.26
N SER A 140 -21.15 -7.80 -14.81
CA SER A 140 -20.12 -7.03 -15.51
C SER A 140 -18.71 -7.61 -15.35
N TRP A 141 -18.53 -8.62 -14.50
CA TRP A 141 -17.22 -9.19 -14.21
C TRP A 141 -16.93 -10.44 -15.02
N TYR A 142 -15.69 -10.54 -15.51
CA TYR A 142 -15.16 -11.73 -16.17
C TYR A 142 -14.19 -12.52 -15.28
N ILE A 143 -13.76 -11.94 -14.14
CA ILE A 143 -12.85 -12.56 -13.17
C ILE A 143 -13.66 -13.46 -12.26
N ASP A 144 -13.43 -14.77 -12.32
CA ASP A 144 -14.21 -15.75 -11.55
C ASP A 144 -14.07 -15.57 -10.04
N ALA A 145 -12.89 -15.19 -9.55
CA ALA A 145 -12.67 -14.88 -8.12
C ALA A 145 -13.56 -13.72 -7.63
N VAL A 146 -13.80 -12.71 -8.48
CA VAL A 146 -14.68 -11.58 -8.16
C VAL A 146 -16.14 -12.05 -8.13
N LYS A 147 -16.57 -12.88 -9.10
CA LYS A 147 -17.93 -13.45 -9.09
C LYS A 147 -18.16 -14.31 -7.86
N GLN A 148 -17.17 -15.13 -7.48
CA GLN A 148 -17.22 -15.95 -6.28
C GLN A 148 -17.31 -15.11 -5.01
N ALA A 149 -16.58 -13.98 -4.94
CA ALA A 149 -16.66 -13.07 -3.80
C ALA A 149 -18.05 -12.44 -3.65
N PHE A 150 -18.78 -12.20 -4.76
CA PHE A 150 -20.20 -11.82 -4.71
C PHE A 150 -21.08 -12.96 -4.18
N ASP A 151 -20.86 -14.20 -4.65
CA ASP A 151 -21.64 -15.37 -4.19
C ASP A 151 -21.42 -15.66 -2.70
N ASP A 152 -20.21 -15.42 -2.23
CA ASP A 152 -19.83 -15.55 -0.82
C ASP A 152 -20.34 -14.38 0.06
N GLY A 153 -20.97 -13.36 -0.52
CA GLY A 153 -21.42 -12.15 0.19
C GLY A 153 -20.27 -11.25 0.67
N LYS A 154 -19.06 -11.40 0.10
CA LYS A 154 -17.88 -10.60 0.45
C LYS A 154 -17.79 -9.28 -0.33
N LEU A 155 -18.44 -9.22 -1.49
CA LEU A 155 -18.53 -8.01 -2.31
C LEU A 155 -19.96 -7.52 -2.41
N THR A 156 -20.13 -6.21 -2.24
CA THR A 156 -21.40 -5.51 -2.38
C THR A 156 -21.35 -4.55 -3.56
N TYR A 157 -22.33 -4.61 -4.45
CA TYR A 157 -22.54 -3.60 -5.48
C TYR A 157 -23.20 -2.37 -4.87
N VAL A 158 -22.58 -1.21 -5.06
CA VAL A 158 -23.00 0.07 -4.48
C VAL A 158 -23.47 1.10 -5.52
N GLY A 159 -24.05 0.62 -6.62
CA GLY A 159 -24.49 1.48 -7.71
C GLY A 159 -23.37 1.84 -8.70
N ASP A 160 -23.75 2.49 -9.81
CA ASP A 160 -22.80 2.99 -10.81
C ASP A 160 -22.02 4.20 -10.25
N TYR A 161 -20.77 4.39 -10.69
CA TYR A 161 -19.93 5.49 -10.22
C TYR A 161 -20.52 6.90 -10.46
N LYS A 162 -21.44 7.05 -11.43
CA LYS A 162 -22.14 8.30 -11.70
C LYS A 162 -23.33 8.53 -10.79
N ALA A 163 -23.88 7.47 -10.22
CA ALA A 163 -25.05 7.51 -9.35
C ALA A 163 -24.91 6.43 -8.26
N PRO A 164 -23.96 6.61 -7.33
CA PRO A 164 -23.72 5.61 -6.28
C PRO A 164 -24.89 5.56 -5.29
N ASP A 165 -25.12 4.38 -4.73
CA ASP A 165 -26.00 4.20 -3.59
C ASP A 165 -25.24 4.56 -2.30
N TYR A 166 -25.37 5.82 -1.91
CA TYR A 166 -24.67 6.35 -0.74
C TYR A 166 -25.11 5.69 0.58
N GLU A 167 -26.35 5.21 0.68
CA GLU A 167 -26.82 4.51 1.87
C GLU A 167 -26.07 3.19 2.03
N THR A 168 -25.94 2.43 0.95
CA THR A 168 -25.18 1.18 0.93
C THR A 168 -23.69 1.44 1.16
N ILE A 169 -23.12 2.52 0.60
CA ILE A 169 -21.71 2.89 0.84
C ILE A 169 -21.48 3.18 2.33
N ILE A 170 -22.33 4.03 2.94
CA ILE A 170 -22.22 4.40 4.35
C ILE A 170 -22.39 3.18 5.25
N ALA A 171 -23.35 2.31 4.95
CA ALA A 171 -23.60 1.08 5.72
C ALA A 171 -22.37 0.14 5.72
N GLY A 172 -21.62 0.10 4.61
CA GLY A 172 -20.38 -0.67 4.51
C GLY A 172 -19.16 0.02 5.12
N ALA A 173 -19.22 1.32 5.42
CA ALA A 173 -18.17 2.14 6.05
C ALA A 173 -16.77 1.90 5.46
N PRO A 174 -16.54 2.13 4.15
CA PRO A 174 -15.26 1.86 3.53
C PRO A 174 -14.15 2.73 4.14
N THR A 175 -13.00 2.12 4.42
CA THR A 175 -11.82 2.84 4.96
C THR A 175 -11.13 3.71 3.92
N LEU A 176 -11.19 3.28 2.65
CA LEU A 176 -10.64 3.99 1.49
C LEU A 176 -11.49 3.66 0.27
N ALA A 177 -11.73 4.66 -0.57
CA ALA A 177 -12.31 4.45 -1.89
C ALA A 177 -11.25 4.67 -2.98
N ILE A 178 -11.22 3.82 -4.00
CA ILE A 178 -10.33 3.94 -5.15
C ILE A 178 -11.19 4.07 -6.40
N PHE A 179 -11.12 5.23 -7.02
CA PHE A 179 -11.83 5.52 -8.26
C PHE A 179 -10.88 5.63 -9.44
N SER A 180 -11.37 5.37 -10.64
CA SER A 180 -10.67 5.80 -11.83
C SER A 180 -10.78 7.33 -11.99
N THR A 181 -9.96 7.92 -12.87
CA THR A 181 -10.03 9.35 -13.20
C THR A 181 -11.38 9.78 -13.79
N MET A 182 -12.23 8.84 -14.20
CA MET A 182 -13.60 9.16 -14.63
C MET A 182 -14.45 9.85 -13.56
N LEU A 183 -14.05 9.78 -12.28
CA LEU A 183 -14.70 10.53 -11.19
C LEU A 183 -14.65 12.05 -11.46
N THR A 184 -13.63 12.56 -12.17
CA THR A 184 -13.51 13.98 -12.51
C THR A 184 -14.66 14.48 -13.41
N SER A 185 -15.28 13.57 -14.16
CA SER A 185 -16.46 13.90 -14.99
C SER A 185 -17.77 14.01 -14.21
N VAL A 186 -17.77 13.68 -12.94
CA VAL A 186 -18.94 13.71 -12.04
C VAL A 186 -18.58 14.35 -10.69
N PRO A 187 -18.24 15.64 -10.67
CA PRO A 187 -17.73 16.34 -9.49
C PRO A 187 -18.69 16.26 -8.29
N ASP A 188 -19.99 16.26 -8.52
CA ASP A 188 -21.00 16.16 -7.46
C ASP A 188 -20.85 14.86 -6.64
N VAL A 189 -20.40 13.76 -7.28
CA VAL A 189 -20.14 12.50 -6.59
C VAL A 189 -18.90 12.63 -5.70
N ALA A 190 -17.85 13.27 -6.22
CA ALA A 190 -16.63 13.51 -5.44
C ALA A 190 -16.88 14.41 -4.23
N GLU A 191 -17.66 15.48 -4.42
CA GLU A 191 -18.07 16.37 -3.31
C GLU A 191 -18.88 15.61 -2.27
N LYS A 192 -19.84 14.77 -2.72
CA LYS A 192 -20.66 13.97 -1.81
C LYS A 192 -19.85 12.97 -0.99
N LEU A 193 -18.85 12.32 -1.59
CA LEU A 193 -17.93 11.46 -0.86
C LEU A 193 -17.16 12.23 0.23
N LYS A 194 -16.69 13.45 -0.07
CA LYS A 194 -16.04 14.32 0.92
C LYS A 194 -16.98 14.72 2.05
N GLU A 195 -18.22 15.14 1.73
CA GLU A 195 -19.24 15.46 2.74
C GLU A 195 -19.52 14.29 3.70
N LEU A 196 -19.48 13.05 3.17
CA LEU A 196 -19.70 11.84 3.94
C LEU A 196 -18.43 11.39 4.70
N GLY A 197 -17.31 12.11 4.58
CA GLY A 197 -16.06 11.77 5.23
C GLY A 197 -15.37 10.53 4.65
N ILE A 198 -15.71 10.14 3.41
CA ILE A 198 -15.12 8.99 2.74
C ILE A 198 -13.84 9.45 2.04
N ASN A 199 -12.70 8.97 2.52
CA ASN A 199 -11.42 9.21 1.88
C ASN A 199 -11.36 8.49 0.54
N TYR A 200 -10.87 9.16 -0.49
CA TYR A 200 -10.69 8.53 -1.79
C TYR A 200 -9.39 8.96 -2.48
N ILE A 201 -8.91 8.10 -3.36
CA ILE A 201 -7.81 8.34 -4.28
C ILE A 201 -8.26 8.05 -5.71
N LEU A 202 -7.56 8.67 -6.68
CA LEU A 202 -7.73 8.38 -8.10
C LEU A 202 -6.61 7.45 -8.58
N ASP A 203 -7.01 6.38 -9.26
CA ASP A 203 -6.10 5.52 -10.00
C ASP A 203 -5.58 6.27 -11.24
N GLN A 204 -4.29 6.56 -11.25
CA GLN A 204 -3.61 7.24 -12.36
C GLN A 204 -2.87 6.26 -13.30
N SER A 205 -3.04 4.95 -13.12
CA SER A 205 -2.30 3.92 -13.87
C SER A 205 -2.45 4.06 -15.38
N THR A 206 -3.61 4.52 -15.86
CA THR A 206 -3.88 4.72 -17.28
C THR A 206 -3.06 5.85 -17.91
N TYR A 207 -2.50 6.74 -17.11
CA TYR A 207 -1.64 7.84 -17.55
C TYR A 207 -0.15 7.53 -17.51
N GLU A 208 0.23 6.33 -17.07
CA GLU A 208 1.62 5.88 -17.20
C GLU A 208 2.01 5.74 -18.65
N ASP A 209 3.19 6.27 -19.01
CA ASP A 209 3.70 6.30 -20.37
C ASP A 209 3.99 4.89 -20.91
N HIS A 210 4.42 3.98 -20.04
CA HIS A 210 4.80 2.63 -20.40
C HIS A 210 3.73 1.60 -19.97
N PRO A 211 3.37 0.61 -20.81
CA PRO A 211 2.39 -0.41 -20.43
C PRO A 211 2.74 -1.18 -19.15
N LEU A 212 4.03 -1.51 -18.94
CA LEU A 212 4.48 -2.12 -17.70
C LEU A 212 4.38 -1.18 -16.51
N GLY A 213 4.47 0.15 -16.69
CA GLY A 213 4.21 1.11 -15.64
C GLY A 213 2.78 1.00 -15.11
N ARG A 214 1.80 0.77 -16.01
CA ARG A 214 0.39 0.55 -15.62
C ARG A 214 0.23 -0.73 -14.79
N VAL A 215 0.91 -1.81 -15.16
CA VAL A 215 0.89 -3.08 -14.41
C VAL A 215 1.60 -2.93 -13.06
N GLU A 216 2.62 -2.09 -13.00
CA GLU A 216 3.42 -1.85 -11.79
C GLU A 216 2.61 -1.20 -10.65
N TRP A 217 1.47 -0.56 -10.95
CA TRP A 217 0.50 -0.08 -9.95
C TRP A 217 -0.04 -1.17 -9.03
N ALA A 218 0.06 -2.44 -9.44
CA ALA A 218 -0.21 -3.57 -8.57
C ALA A 218 0.61 -3.52 -7.27
N LYS A 219 1.85 -3.01 -7.32
CA LYS A 219 2.72 -2.86 -6.15
C LYS A 219 2.16 -1.82 -5.16
N LEU A 220 1.55 -0.71 -5.66
CA LEU A 220 0.87 0.26 -4.81
C LEU A 220 -0.30 -0.38 -4.07
N TYR A 221 -1.18 -1.08 -4.80
CA TYR A 221 -2.34 -1.73 -4.18
C TYR A 221 -1.93 -2.83 -3.21
N ALA A 222 -0.84 -3.53 -3.50
CA ALA A 222 -0.26 -4.52 -2.60
C ALA A 222 0.30 -3.89 -1.33
N ALA A 223 0.90 -2.69 -1.42
CA ALA A 223 1.38 -1.96 -0.24
C ALA A 223 0.24 -1.58 0.72
N LEU A 224 -0.98 -1.31 0.19
CA LEU A 224 -2.17 -1.10 1.02
C LEU A 224 -2.53 -2.36 1.83
N CYS A 225 -2.28 -3.55 1.27
CA CYS A 225 -2.75 -4.84 1.80
C CYS A 225 -1.63 -5.68 2.44
N ASP A 226 -0.41 -5.15 2.59
CA ASP A 226 0.78 -5.90 3.06
C ASP A 226 1.06 -7.16 2.19
N LYS A 227 0.98 -6.99 0.85
CA LYS A 227 1.16 -8.06 -0.16
C LYS A 227 2.22 -7.71 -1.23
N GLU A 228 3.18 -6.87 -0.90
CA GLU A 228 4.18 -6.33 -1.84
C GLU A 228 4.97 -7.44 -2.55
N GLU A 229 5.31 -8.51 -1.83
CA GLU A 229 6.02 -9.65 -2.42
C GLU A 229 5.20 -10.31 -3.54
N SER A 230 3.90 -10.51 -3.31
CA SER A 230 2.99 -11.11 -4.29
C SER A 230 2.88 -10.26 -5.56
N ALA A 231 2.76 -8.94 -5.40
CA ALA A 231 2.72 -8.02 -6.53
C ALA A 231 4.04 -7.96 -7.28
N THR A 232 5.16 -7.99 -6.57
CA THR A 232 6.50 -7.98 -7.17
C THR A 232 6.73 -9.25 -8.01
N GLN A 233 6.36 -10.41 -7.50
CA GLN A 233 6.44 -11.68 -8.23
C GLN A 233 5.57 -11.65 -9.49
N MET A 234 4.32 -11.20 -9.38
CA MET A 234 3.39 -11.06 -10.50
C MET A 234 3.95 -10.10 -11.55
N TYR A 235 4.41 -8.91 -11.12
CA TYR A 235 4.97 -7.90 -12.01
C TYR A 235 6.21 -8.42 -12.76
N ASN A 236 7.15 -9.05 -12.06
CA ASN A 236 8.38 -9.58 -12.65
C ASN A 236 8.07 -10.66 -13.70
N ALA A 237 7.06 -11.50 -13.47
CA ALA A 237 6.62 -12.48 -14.45
C ALA A 237 6.06 -11.82 -15.72
N GLN A 238 5.29 -10.73 -15.59
CA GLN A 238 4.77 -9.98 -16.72
C GLN A 238 5.88 -9.24 -17.49
N ALA A 239 6.82 -8.62 -16.79
CA ALA A 239 7.95 -7.93 -17.39
C ALA A 239 8.83 -8.91 -18.21
N ALA A 240 9.18 -10.05 -17.65
CA ALA A 240 9.95 -11.08 -18.33
C ALA A 240 9.23 -11.61 -19.59
N TYR A 241 7.90 -11.72 -19.56
CA TYR A 241 7.12 -12.12 -20.73
C TYR A 241 7.20 -11.08 -21.85
N VAL A 242 7.07 -9.78 -21.52
CA VAL A 242 7.20 -8.67 -22.48
C VAL A 242 8.59 -8.63 -23.11
N ASP A 243 9.65 -8.82 -22.30
CA ASP A 243 11.03 -8.87 -22.79
C ASP A 243 11.23 -10.02 -23.79
N THR A 244 10.65 -11.18 -23.52
CA THR A 244 10.71 -12.33 -24.43
C THR A 244 10.02 -12.03 -25.76
N LEU A 245 8.86 -11.38 -25.76
CA LEU A 245 8.16 -10.98 -26.98
C LEU A 245 8.94 -9.94 -27.77
N SER A 246 9.58 -8.99 -27.12
CA SER A 246 10.42 -7.98 -27.75
C SER A 246 11.61 -8.60 -28.51
N LEU A 247 12.25 -9.60 -27.93
CA LEU A 247 13.36 -10.32 -28.54
C LEU A 247 12.93 -11.10 -29.81
N ILE A 248 11.73 -11.66 -29.84
CA ILE A 248 11.18 -12.38 -31.00
C ILE A 248 10.99 -11.41 -32.16
N HIS A 249 10.48 -10.22 -31.94
CA HIS A 249 10.26 -9.22 -32.99
C HIS A 249 11.57 -8.61 -33.56
N ILE A 250 12.64 -8.56 -32.78
CA ILE A 250 13.95 -8.07 -33.22
C ILE A 250 14.70 -9.13 -34.04
N SER A 251 14.46 -10.40 -33.78
CA SER A 251 15.18 -11.52 -34.44
C SER A 251 14.60 -11.96 -35.80
N GLU A 252 13.40 -11.52 -36.15
CA GLU A 252 12.83 -11.74 -37.48
C GLU A 252 12.95 -10.47 -38.34
N PRO A 253 13.98 -10.34 -39.20
CA PRO A 253 13.99 -9.28 -40.20
C PRO A 253 12.81 -9.52 -41.16
N THR A 254 11.89 -8.56 -41.21
CA THR A 254 10.80 -8.56 -42.19
C THR A 254 11.42 -8.60 -43.55
N ARG A 255 11.45 -9.77 -44.21
CA ARG A 255 11.75 -9.89 -45.60
C ARG A 255 10.58 -9.25 -46.34
N LEU A 256 10.79 -8.03 -46.79
CA LEU A 256 9.97 -7.41 -47.83
C LEU A 256 10.49 -7.98 -49.17
N ASP A 257 9.82 -8.99 -49.69
CA ASP A 257 9.96 -9.42 -51.08
C ASP A 257 9.08 -8.55 -51.99
#